data_c436330ca4eff0cdb6396928feb848bb
#
_entry.id   c436330ca4eff0cdb6396928feb848bb
#
_cell.length_a   1.000
_cell.length_b   1.000
_cell.length_c   1.000
_cell.angle_alpha   90.00
_cell.angle_beta   90.00
_cell.angle_gamma   90.00
#
_symmetry.space_group_name_H-M   'P 1'
#
loop_
_entity.id
_entity.type
_entity.pdbx_description
1 polymer ?
#
loop_
_entity_poly.entity_id
_entity_poly.type
_entity_poly.pdbx_seq_one_letter_code
_entity_poly.pdbx_strand_id
1 'polypeptide(L)'
;MITICIMNKCSVCCGITAALLALASCNSDDLSDDSYYTFKGETVATYIENRPDSFAVFTQIVKEAGEQSLLATYGHYTAFIPTDMAFETYFREHNTSLEQLTLEEKKDMVYNHIIRSTAIDYLTKDFTEGALGTSNMNNRYMIISYIASDEGRNQIWVNKQSRIVVPDVELHNGVVHVIDHVLVPSDETLGSILDQMPAYSIFADALRQTHLNDSIAETYDMSYVSPYTTEFVNILGYTMKPLQQRRLGYTLFAEPNSVMQAAGINSVDELKQYAATYYGSEDAADPTSRRNALNRFISYHLLNRQMSTNAFIYSGPCTSSYYMDKRYEYYETMLENRLIEFKAGNRLNEQQNARFVGIDESASNIDGMNGFIHSLTDMLVYDETIMQQDVLNKRIRFDAYSIPPQLTNNNIRWKLTNLDGFGGYTMSPDYCGDYFRFNDASKFIMWASDYWTNYQADEISVRGWYDVTVRMLPVPPGTYEIRLGYSARSWGGIAQLFVDGDIIGIPVSFNYTGDQPQIGWISDDQTTDNGAENDKMMRNRGYMKGPNSVYAINGQKTLRQNVGSLRFIVGTFTFQDYAPHYFRVKNIESELGEFHFDYLEYVPTSLIDSEDKD
;
A
#
# COMPACT_ATOMS: atom_id res chain seq x y z
N MET A 1 -50.00 -49.60 30.34
CA MET A 1 -50.07 -48.62 31.44
C MET A 1 -48.89 -48.80 32.40
N ILE A 2 -47.64 -48.99 31.90
CA ILE A 2 -46.39 -49.16 32.71
C ILE A 2 -45.17 -48.49 32.04
N THR A 3 -45.37 -47.43 31.28
CA THR A 3 -44.22 -46.78 30.63
C THR A 3 -44.09 -45.27 30.93
N ILE A 4 -44.89 -44.74 31.84
CA ILE A 4 -44.88 -43.28 32.15
C ILE A 4 -44.24 -42.95 33.51
N CYS A 5 -43.83 -43.95 34.32
CA CYS A 5 -43.36 -43.72 35.69
C CYS A 5 -41.83 -43.70 35.87
N ILE A 6 -41.01 -43.90 34.78
CA ILE A 6 -39.54 -43.96 34.92
C ILE A 6 -38.85 -42.65 34.44
N MET A 7 -39.55 -41.79 33.70
CA MET A 7 -38.94 -40.54 33.19
C MET A 7 -38.91 -39.37 34.20
N ASN A 8 -39.74 -39.40 35.25
CA ASN A 8 -39.80 -38.28 36.23
C ASN A 8 -38.78 -38.35 37.37
N LYS A 9 -38.07 -39.45 37.57
CA LYS A 9 -37.03 -39.53 38.59
C LYS A 9 -35.63 -39.18 38.11
N CYS A 10 -35.34 -39.26 36.84
CA CYS A 10 -34.04 -38.81 36.27
C CYS A 10 -33.93 -37.29 36.15
N SER A 11 -35.04 -36.60 35.85
CA SER A 11 -35.02 -35.14 35.68
C SER A 11 -34.80 -34.37 36.99
N VAL A 12 -35.22 -34.92 38.13
CA VAL A 12 -35.02 -34.28 39.43
C VAL A 12 -33.59 -34.49 39.94
N CYS A 13 -32.97 -35.65 39.67
CA CYS A 13 -31.57 -35.87 40.04
C CYS A 13 -30.60 -35.03 39.20
N CYS A 14 -30.83 -34.83 37.90
CA CYS A 14 -30.01 -33.96 37.05
C CYS A 14 -30.16 -32.45 37.46
N GLY A 15 -31.36 -32.02 37.87
CA GLY A 15 -31.58 -30.66 38.32
C GLY A 15 -30.88 -30.33 39.65
N ILE A 16 -30.82 -31.26 40.57
CA ILE A 16 -30.15 -31.09 41.87
C ILE A 16 -28.63 -31.14 41.72
N THR A 17 -28.10 -31.99 40.80
CA THR A 17 -26.65 -32.07 40.51
C THR A 17 -26.16 -30.81 39.78
N ALA A 18 -26.95 -30.20 38.89
CA ALA A 18 -26.62 -28.93 38.23
C ALA A 18 -26.72 -27.76 39.21
N ALA A 19 -27.66 -27.76 40.15
CA ALA A 19 -27.77 -26.73 41.19
C ALA A 19 -26.63 -26.82 42.25
N LEU A 20 -26.13 -28.00 42.53
CA LEU A 20 -25.01 -28.21 43.44
C LEU A 20 -23.66 -27.89 42.77
N LEU A 21 -23.53 -28.02 41.47
CA LEU A 21 -22.34 -27.57 40.72
C LEU A 21 -22.31 -26.05 40.53
N ALA A 22 -23.46 -25.38 40.48
CA ALA A 22 -23.54 -23.91 40.44
C ALA A 22 -23.26 -23.24 41.80
N LEU A 23 -23.39 -23.94 42.92
CA LEU A 23 -23.06 -23.43 44.25
C LEU A 23 -21.62 -23.72 44.68
N ALA A 24 -20.87 -24.55 43.93
CA ALA A 24 -19.45 -24.80 44.18
C ALA A 24 -18.53 -23.86 43.37
N SER A 25 -19.11 -22.95 42.57
CA SER A 25 -18.37 -21.98 41.74
C SER A 25 -18.21 -20.60 42.40
N CYS A 26 -18.59 -20.42 43.66
CA CYS A 26 -18.32 -19.20 44.42
C CYS A 26 -17.48 -19.53 45.66
N ASN A 27 -16.23 -19.95 45.47
CA ASN A 27 -15.21 -19.71 46.47
C ASN A 27 -14.50 -18.42 46.07
N SER A 28 -14.91 -17.35 46.73
CA SER A 28 -14.28 -16.03 46.66
C SER A 28 -13.13 -15.93 47.67
N ASP A 29 -12.23 -16.88 47.65
CA ASP A 29 -11.01 -16.76 48.47
C ASP A 29 -9.88 -17.45 47.72
N ASP A 30 -9.31 -16.73 46.80
CA ASP A 30 -7.92 -16.70 46.41
C ASP A 30 -7.77 -15.73 45.19
N LEU A 31 -8.17 -14.49 45.42
CA LEU A 31 -7.50 -13.40 44.72
C LEU A 31 -6.18 -13.20 45.48
N SER A 32 -5.24 -14.14 45.30
CA SER A 32 -3.85 -13.84 45.58
C SER A 32 -3.46 -12.63 44.75
N ASP A 33 -2.71 -11.71 45.28
CA ASP A 33 -2.14 -10.55 44.56
C ASP A 33 -1.39 -10.92 43.29
N ASP A 34 -1.16 -12.21 43.03
CA ASP A 34 -0.57 -12.80 41.80
C ASP A 34 -1.56 -12.92 40.63
N SER A 35 -2.87 -12.71 40.79
CA SER A 35 -3.86 -12.76 39.70
C SER A 35 -4.13 -11.40 39.04
N TYR A 36 -3.67 -10.31 39.62
CA TYR A 36 -3.46 -9.09 38.84
C TYR A 36 -2.23 -9.30 38.00
N TYR A 37 -2.38 -9.25 36.66
CA TYR A 37 -1.27 -9.12 35.73
C TYR A 37 -0.47 -7.87 36.11
N THR A 38 0.39 -8.00 37.10
CA THR A 38 1.46 -7.04 37.34
C THR A 38 2.45 -7.27 36.23
N PHE A 39 2.45 -6.38 35.25
CA PHE A 39 3.42 -6.35 34.19
C PHE A 39 4.84 -6.43 34.80
N LYS A 40 5.53 -7.55 34.60
CA LYS A 40 6.87 -7.78 35.17
C LYS A 40 7.99 -7.24 34.27
N GLY A 41 7.67 -6.47 33.20
CA GLY A 41 8.62 -5.90 32.26
C GLY A 41 8.53 -4.37 32.20
N GLU A 42 9.58 -3.73 31.70
CA GLU A 42 9.57 -2.31 31.39
C GLU A 42 8.67 -2.06 30.17
N THR A 43 7.93 -0.96 30.22
CA THR A 43 7.26 -0.36 29.05
C THR A 43 8.19 0.68 28.42
N VAL A 44 7.87 1.19 27.22
CA VAL A 44 8.62 2.29 26.61
C VAL A 44 8.73 3.48 27.56
N ALA A 45 7.62 3.85 28.24
CA ALA A 45 7.62 4.94 29.21
C ALA A 45 8.57 4.66 30.40
N THR A 46 8.46 3.49 31.02
CA THR A 46 9.32 3.16 32.17
C THR A 46 10.78 2.93 31.79
N TYR A 47 11.05 2.47 30.57
CA TYR A 47 12.40 2.32 30.06
C TYR A 47 13.16 3.65 30.02
N ILE A 48 12.54 4.71 29.47
CA ILE A 48 13.17 6.04 29.41
C ILE A 48 13.23 6.69 30.80
N GLU A 49 12.21 6.52 31.64
CA GLU A 49 12.17 7.08 33.00
C GLU A 49 13.23 6.50 33.92
N ASN A 50 13.52 5.21 33.79
CA ASN A 50 14.51 4.52 34.63
C ASN A 50 15.96 4.80 34.21
N ARG A 51 16.18 5.58 33.13
CA ARG A 51 17.52 5.93 32.60
C ARG A 51 17.69 7.45 32.42
N PRO A 52 17.57 8.20 33.55
CA PRO A 52 17.64 9.66 33.48
C PRO A 52 19.01 10.19 33.04
N ASP A 53 20.07 9.40 33.13
CA ASP A 53 21.40 9.77 32.65
C ASP A 53 21.54 9.72 31.11
N SER A 54 20.51 9.26 30.41
CA SER A 54 20.55 9.05 28.94
C SER A 54 19.35 9.65 28.20
N PHE A 55 18.19 9.74 28.87
CA PHE A 55 16.90 10.08 28.25
C PHE A 55 16.11 11.09 29.05
N ALA A 56 16.75 11.93 29.88
CA ALA A 56 16.07 12.94 30.68
C ALA A 56 15.24 13.90 29.84
N VAL A 57 15.82 14.38 28.73
CA VAL A 57 15.17 15.34 27.82
C VAL A 57 13.96 14.71 27.14
N PHE A 58 14.09 13.52 26.55
CA PHE A 58 12.96 12.86 25.88
C PHE A 58 11.86 12.50 26.87
N THR A 59 12.21 12.04 28.06
CA THR A 59 11.26 11.76 29.15
C THR A 59 10.46 13.01 29.54
N GLN A 60 11.12 14.16 29.62
CA GLN A 60 10.44 15.42 29.91
C GLN A 60 9.51 15.83 28.77
N ILE A 61 9.95 15.71 27.50
CA ILE A 61 9.12 15.99 26.32
C ILE A 61 7.86 15.11 26.34
N VAL A 62 7.99 13.80 26.56
CA VAL A 62 6.86 12.87 26.64
C VAL A 62 5.87 13.25 27.72
N LYS A 63 6.35 13.68 28.90
CA LYS A 63 5.51 14.13 30.02
C LYS A 63 4.79 15.44 29.70
N GLU A 64 5.49 16.41 29.16
CA GLU A 64 4.93 17.72 28.81
C GLU A 64 3.97 17.64 27.61
N ALA A 65 4.21 16.73 26.68
CA ALA A 65 3.30 16.42 25.57
C ALA A 65 2.02 15.68 26.03
N GLY A 66 2.02 15.13 27.26
CA GLY A 66 0.88 14.36 27.79
C GLY A 66 0.82 12.91 27.30
N GLU A 67 1.89 12.41 26.69
CA GLU A 67 1.91 11.10 26.00
C GLU A 67 2.47 9.96 26.88
N GLN A 68 2.80 10.22 28.14
CA GLN A 68 3.34 9.22 29.07
C GLN A 68 2.41 8.00 29.20
N SER A 69 1.10 8.26 29.36
CA SER A 69 0.11 7.18 29.50
C SER A 69 0.01 6.32 28.25
N LEU A 70 0.18 6.91 27.06
CA LEU A 70 0.20 6.18 25.79
C LEU A 70 1.35 5.17 25.78
N LEU A 71 2.57 5.62 26.07
CA LEU A 71 3.78 4.78 26.06
C LEU A 71 3.88 3.81 27.25
N ALA A 72 3.03 3.96 28.26
CA ALA A 72 2.91 3.04 29.39
C ALA A 72 1.84 1.96 29.19
N THR A 73 0.96 2.13 28.19
CA THR A 73 -0.16 1.21 27.93
C THR A 73 0.30 0.03 27.08
N TYR A 74 -0.42 -1.10 27.16
CA TYR A 74 -0.22 -2.24 26.29
C TYR A 74 -0.35 -1.85 24.82
N GLY A 75 0.52 -2.38 23.99
CA GLY A 75 0.56 -2.08 22.57
C GLY A 75 1.78 -2.73 21.90
N HIS A 76 1.95 -2.44 20.63
CA HIS A 76 3.13 -2.81 19.84
C HIS A 76 3.80 -1.52 19.37
N TYR A 77 4.77 -1.06 20.14
CA TYR A 77 5.51 0.16 19.82
C TYR A 77 6.89 -0.18 19.29
N THR A 78 7.29 0.48 18.21
CA THR A 78 8.69 0.60 17.81
C THR A 78 9.10 2.04 18.05
N ALA A 79 9.96 2.24 19.04
CA ALA A 79 10.36 3.56 19.49
C ALA A 79 11.84 3.82 19.15
N PHE A 80 12.10 4.86 18.38
CA PHE A 80 13.44 5.35 18.09
C PHE A 80 13.77 6.47 19.07
N ILE A 81 14.46 6.13 20.16
CA ILE A 81 14.65 7.04 21.30
C ILE A 81 15.99 7.77 21.19
N PRO A 82 15.97 9.11 20.99
CA PRO A 82 17.20 9.90 20.96
C PRO A 82 17.80 10.06 22.36
N THR A 83 19.11 10.05 22.42
CA THR A 83 19.85 10.31 23.67
C THR A 83 19.81 11.80 24.04
N ASP A 84 20.14 12.13 25.29
CA ASP A 84 20.29 13.55 25.70
C ASP A 84 21.34 14.28 24.87
N MET A 85 22.42 13.60 24.46
CA MET A 85 23.43 14.17 23.53
C MET A 85 22.84 14.48 22.14
N ALA A 86 21.91 13.66 21.67
CA ALA A 86 21.19 13.92 20.41
C ALA A 86 20.37 15.22 20.53
N PHE A 87 19.74 15.45 21.67
CA PHE A 87 19.00 16.69 21.95
C PHE A 87 19.91 17.90 22.11
N GLU A 88 21.07 17.78 22.75
CA GLU A 88 22.06 18.85 22.82
C GLU A 88 22.49 19.29 21.41
N THR A 89 22.69 18.31 20.52
CA THR A 89 23.03 18.59 19.13
C THR A 89 21.87 19.29 18.41
N TYR A 90 20.65 18.75 18.55
CA TYR A 90 19.43 19.34 17.98
C TYR A 90 19.21 20.80 18.41
N PHE A 91 19.28 21.09 19.73
CA PHE A 91 19.08 22.42 20.25
C PHE A 91 20.13 23.41 19.75
N ARG A 92 21.37 22.97 19.64
CA ARG A 92 22.46 23.79 19.09
C ARG A 92 22.26 24.12 17.61
N GLU A 93 21.87 23.12 16.81
CA GLU A 93 21.69 23.27 15.35
C GLU A 93 20.47 24.13 15.01
N HIS A 94 19.40 24.01 15.79
CA HIS A 94 18.16 24.77 15.57
C HIS A 94 18.09 26.07 16.40
N ASN A 95 19.14 26.40 17.14
CA ASN A 95 19.21 27.61 18.01
C ASN A 95 17.97 27.73 18.91
N THR A 96 17.59 26.65 19.57
CA THR A 96 16.40 26.53 20.44
C THR A 96 16.76 25.84 21.76
N SER A 97 15.79 25.68 22.65
CA SER A 97 15.92 24.91 23.89
C SER A 97 14.61 24.19 24.22
N LEU A 98 14.65 23.27 25.17
CA LEU A 98 13.48 22.51 25.60
C LEU A 98 12.32 23.41 26.06
N GLU A 99 12.65 24.52 26.74
CA GLU A 99 11.68 25.48 27.27
C GLU A 99 11.04 26.35 26.16
N GLN A 100 11.72 26.47 25.02
CA GLN A 100 11.21 27.24 23.88
C GLN A 100 10.28 26.43 22.98
N LEU A 101 10.34 25.09 23.06
CA LEU A 101 9.45 24.24 22.28
C LEU A 101 7.99 24.39 22.77
N THR A 102 7.10 24.63 21.83
CA THR A 102 5.65 24.62 22.05
C THR A 102 5.13 23.23 22.40
N LEU A 103 3.92 23.17 22.95
CA LEU A 103 3.26 21.88 23.23
C LEU A 103 3.07 21.03 21.95
N GLU A 104 2.75 21.67 20.84
CA GLU A 104 2.56 21.02 19.54
C GLU A 104 3.87 20.44 19.03
N GLU A 105 4.96 21.21 19.03
CA GLU A 105 6.28 20.72 18.64
C GLU A 105 6.77 19.56 19.51
N LYS A 106 6.52 19.60 20.83
CA LYS A 106 6.84 18.48 21.73
C LYS A 106 6.05 17.23 21.39
N LYS A 107 4.76 17.38 21.07
CA LYS A 107 3.89 16.27 20.67
C LYS A 107 4.31 15.68 19.32
N ASP A 108 4.58 16.53 18.34
CA ASP A 108 5.10 16.13 17.05
C ASP A 108 6.43 15.39 17.17
N MET A 109 7.31 15.88 18.05
CA MET A 109 8.58 15.24 18.33
C MET A 109 8.40 13.83 18.89
N VAL A 110 7.50 13.61 19.84
CA VAL A 110 7.16 12.26 20.32
C VAL A 110 6.64 11.40 19.17
N TYR A 111 5.69 11.91 18.41
CA TYR A 111 5.02 11.16 17.35
C TYR A 111 5.94 10.83 16.16
N ASN A 112 6.93 11.66 15.89
CA ASN A 112 7.95 11.40 14.87
C ASN A 112 8.86 10.22 15.22
N HIS A 113 9.04 9.91 16.51
CA HIS A 113 9.94 8.87 16.98
C HIS A 113 9.23 7.54 17.29
N ILE A 114 7.90 7.49 17.20
CA ILE A 114 7.11 6.32 17.62
C ILE A 114 6.31 5.76 16.44
N ILE A 115 6.51 4.48 16.15
CA ILE A 115 5.58 3.69 15.34
C ILE A 115 4.68 2.95 16.32
N ARG A 116 3.38 3.07 16.15
CA ARG A 116 2.38 2.29 16.86
C ARG A 116 1.73 1.31 15.90
N SER A 117 1.91 0.03 16.17
CA SER A 117 1.29 -1.07 15.43
C SER A 117 0.28 -1.79 16.32
N THR A 118 -0.51 -2.66 15.74
CA THR A 118 -1.40 -3.57 16.48
C THR A 118 -0.84 -4.99 16.57
N ALA A 119 0.20 -5.30 15.80
CA ALA A 119 0.70 -6.67 15.71
C ALA A 119 2.24 -6.80 15.53
N ILE A 120 2.96 -5.74 15.22
CA ILE A 120 4.38 -5.84 14.84
C ILE A 120 5.23 -4.88 15.67
N ASP A 121 6.24 -5.46 16.33
CA ASP A 121 7.38 -4.73 16.88
C ASP A 121 8.55 -4.91 15.90
N TYR A 122 9.01 -3.84 15.27
CA TYR A 122 10.08 -3.91 14.28
C TYR A 122 11.43 -4.09 14.96
N LEU A 123 11.97 -5.30 14.89
CA LEU A 123 13.36 -5.60 15.26
C LEU A 123 14.28 -5.35 14.05
N THR A 124 15.58 -5.19 14.28
CA THR A 124 16.54 -4.97 13.18
C THR A 124 16.57 -6.10 12.14
N LYS A 125 16.21 -7.32 12.54
CA LYS A 125 16.05 -8.48 11.62
C LYS A 125 14.89 -8.29 10.63
N ASP A 126 13.93 -7.44 10.96
CA ASP A 126 12.72 -7.16 10.15
C ASP A 126 12.92 -5.92 9.27
N PHE A 127 14.06 -5.23 9.39
CA PHE A 127 14.39 -4.07 8.61
C PHE A 127 14.81 -4.46 7.19
N THR A 128 14.23 -3.75 6.22
CA THR A 128 14.67 -3.78 4.82
C THR A 128 15.15 -2.39 4.42
N GLU A 129 16.03 -2.28 3.44
CA GLU A 129 16.37 -1.00 2.83
C GLU A 129 15.09 -0.31 2.33
N GLY A 130 14.90 0.98 2.67
CA GLY A 130 13.70 1.74 2.33
C GLY A 130 12.75 1.95 3.50
N ALA A 131 11.49 2.23 3.23
CA ALA A 131 10.49 2.55 4.24
C ALA A 131 10.07 1.32 5.06
N LEU A 132 9.92 1.49 6.37
CA LEU A 132 9.22 0.52 7.20
C LEU A 132 7.73 0.48 6.80
N GLY A 133 7.13 -0.69 6.88
CA GLY A 133 5.76 -0.92 6.42
C GLY A 133 4.68 -0.14 7.18
N THR A 134 4.95 0.27 8.41
CA THR A 134 4.03 1.07 9.22
C THR A 134 4.58 2.48 9.41
N SER A 135 3.73 3.49 9.16
CA SER A 135 4.09 4.88 9.42
C SER A 135 4.23 5.16 10.92
N ASN A 136 5.00 6.18 11.27
CA ASN A 136 5.01 6.71 12.63
C ASN A 136 3.67 7.40 12.97
N MET A 137 3.52 7.86 14.20
CA MET A 137 2.28 8.47 14.68
C MET A 137 1.95 9.81 14.00
N ASN A 138 2.91 10.42 13.29
CA ASN A 138 2.70 11.58 12.40
C ASN A 138 2.40 11.20 10.94
N ASN A 139 2.06 9.93 10.68
CA ASN A 139 1.77 9.39 9.35
C ASN A 139 2.93 9.53 8.35
N ARG A 140 4.18 9.51 8.82
CA ARG A 140 5.39 9.50 7.99
C ARG A 140 6.11 8.17 8.13
N TYR A 141 6.78 7.74 7.06
CA TYR A 141 7.54 6.50 7.09
C TYR A 141 8.93 6.72 7.65
N MET A 142 9.40 5.76 8.46
CA MET A 142 10.81 5.65 8.83
C MET A 142 11.55 4.96 7.69
N ILE A 143 12.55 5.61 7.13
CA ILE A 143 13.38 5.09 6.05
C ILE A 143 14.63 4.46 6.66
N ILE A 144 14.79 3.18 6.45
CA ILE A 144 15.99 2.44 6.89
C ILE A 144 17.02 2.45 5.77
N SER A 145 18.26 2.72 6.13
CA SER A 145 19.42 2.63 5.22
C SER A 145 20.58 1.94 5.90
N TYR A 146 21.32 1.14 5.13
CA TYR A 146 22.52 0.46 5.58
C TYR A 146 23.75 1.16 5.01
N ILE A 147 24.47 1.91 5.85
CA ILE A 147 25.63 2.69 5.45
C ILE A 147 26.89 2.05 6.00
N ALA A 148 27.87 1.76 5.14
CA ALA A 148 29.15 1.23 5.57
C ALA A 148 29.93 2.27 6.39
N SER A 149 30.42 1.87 7.57
CA SER A 149 31.35 2.69 8.36
C SER A 149 32.76 2.65 7.77
N ASP A 150 33.62 3.55 8.20
CA ASP A 150 35.05 3.56 7.86
C ASP A 150 35.77 2.25 8.25
N GLU A 151 35.22 1.53 9.20
CA GLU A 151 35.72 0.21 9.65
C GLU A 151 35.15 -0.96 8.82
N GLY A 152 34.34 -0.69 7.79
CA GLY A 152 33.72 -1.70 6.92
C GLY A 152 32.55 -2.46 7.56
N ARG A 153 31.96 -1.95 8.65
CA ARG A 153 30.73 -2.51 9.25
C ARG A 153 29.51 -1.76 8.75
N ASN A 154 28.47 -2.46 8.42
CA ASN A 154 27.19 -1.81 8.10
C ASN A 154 26.57 -1.21 9.37
N GLN A 155 26.26 0.07 9.29
CA GLN A 155 25.49 0.81 10.29
C GLN A 155 24.07 0.99 9.82
N ILE A 156 23.12 0.90 10.74
CA ILE A 156 21.69 1.11 10.44
C ILE A 156 21.36 2.58 10.71
N TRP A 157 20.85 3.24 9.70
CA TRP A 157 20.44 4.64 9.75
C TRP A 157 18.94 4.77 9.55
N VAL A 158 18.33 5.68 10.27
CA VAL A 158 16.92 6.05 10.16
C VAL A 158 16.83 7.41 9.50
N ASN A 159 16.05 7.50 8.42
CA ASN A 159 15.86 8.71 7.60
C ASN A 159 17.18 9.33 7.08
N LYS A 160 18.27 8.56 7.03
CA LYS A 160 19.63 9.06 6.74
C LYS A 160 20.09 10.19 7.70
N GLN A 161 19.36 10.43 8.76
CA GLN A 161 19.60 11.48 9.76
C GLN A 161 20.24 10.93 11.02
N SER A 162 19.79 9.78 11.48
CA SER A 162 20.20 9.23 12.77
C SER A 162 20.62 7.78 12.68
N ARG A 163 21.72 7.44 13.33
CA ARG A 163 22.23 6.07 13.43
C ARG A 163 21.63 5.39 14.65
N ILE A 164 21.28 4.12 14.51
CA ILE A 164 20.93 3.27 15.64
C ILE A 164 22.20 2.88 16.38
N VAL A 165 22.32 3.29 17.64
CA VAL A 165 23.48 3.02 18.50
C VAL A 165 23.25 1.84 19.44
N VAL A 166 22.01 1.62 19.87
CA VAL A 166 21.59 0.43 20.63
C VAL A 166 20.33 -0.13 19.98
N PRO A 167 20.42 -1.24 19.26
CA PRO A 167 19.25 -1.86 18.63
C PRO A 167 18.53 -2.81 19.57
N ASP A 168 17.29 -3.14 19.22
CA ASP A 168 16.52 -4.31 19.68
C ASP A 168 16.38 -4.43 21.21
N VAL A 169 16.09 -3.34 21.90
CA VAL A 169 15.73 -3.40 23.32
C VAL A 169 14.27 -3.82 23.43
N GLU A 170 14.03 -5.11 23.61
CA GLU A 170 12.68 -5.66 23.72
C GLU A 170 12.05 -5.31 25.08
N LEU A 171 10.85 -4.76 25.04
CA LEU A 171 10.07 -4.32 26.21
C LEU A 171 8.71 -5.01 26.23
N HIS A 172 7.98 -4.82 27.33
CA HIS A 172 6.66 -5.43 27.49
C HIS A 172 5.63 -4.98 26.43
N ASN A 173 5.71 -3.74 25.99
CA ASN A 173 4.77 -3.14 25.04
C ASN A 173 5.43 -2.70 23.71
N GLY A 174 6.60 -3.23 23.39
CA GLY A 174 7.26 -2.91 22.14
C GLY A 174 8.77 -3.08 22.15
N VAL A 175 9.44 -2.44 21.21
CA VAL A 175 10.89 -2.43 21.06
C VAL A 175 11.42 -0.99 21.03
N VAL A 176 12.60 -0.79 21.64
CA VAL A 176 13.32 0.49 21.60
C VAL A 176 14.60 0.32 20.78
N HIS A 177 14.84 1.24 19.87
CA HIS A 177 16.11 1.49 19.22
C HIS A 177 16.65 2.85 19.69
N VAL A 178 17.79 2.85 20.34
CA VAL A 178 18.44 4.11 20.76
C VAL A 178 19.16 4.72 19.58
N ILE A 179 18.95 6.00 19.36
CA ILE A 179 19.48 6.73 18.21
C ILE A 179 20.34 7.93 18.66
N ASP A 180 21.28 8.35 17.80
CA ASP A 180 22.28 9.38 18.11
C ASP A 180 21.91 10.81 17.64
N HIS A 181 20.81 10.95 16.88
CA HIS A 181 20.26 12.26 16.48
C HIS A 181 18.74 12.27 16.61
N VAL A 182 18.15 13.43 16.82
CA VAL A 182 16.69 13.63 16.81
C VAL A 182 16.16 13.51 15.39
N LEU A 183 15.09 12.75 15.18
CA LEU A 183 14.45 12.63 13.87
C LEU A 183 13.55 13.86 13.63
N VAL A 184 13.98 14.69 12.69
CA VAL A 184 13.23 15.86 12.28
C VAL A 184 12.64 15.61 10.90
N PRO A 185 11.30 15.59 10.75
CA PRO A 185 10.69 15.48 9.44
C PRO A 185 11.08 16.65 8.56
N SER A 186 11.27 16.41 7.27
CA SER A 186 11.44 17.52 6.33
C SER A 186 10.13 18.32 6.25
N ASP A 187 10.21 19.61 6.38
CA ASP A 187 9.16 20.59 6.14
C ASP A 187 9.23 21.21 4.73
N GLU A 188 10.18 20.72 3.93
CA GLU A 188 10.40 21.18 2.57
C GLU A 188 9.67 20.30 1.53
N THR A 189 9.19 20.94 0.47
CA THR A 189 8.62 20.24 -0.67
C THR A 189 9.71 19.56 -1.51
N LEU A 190 9.33 18.57 -2.32
CA LEU A 190 10.28 17.88 -3.22
C LEU A 190 11.00 18.86 -4.15
N GLY A 191 10.30 19.88 -4.65
CA GLY A 191 10.90 20.92 -5.49
C GLY A 191 11.94 21.75 -4.74
N SER A 192 11.64 22.16 -3.50
CA SER A 192 12.56 22.92 -2.65
C SER A 192 13.83 22.12 -2.29
N ILE A 193 13.65 20.83 -1.96
CA ILE A 193 14.79 19.94 -1.67
C ILE A 193 15.67 19.79 -2.90
N LEU A 194 15.07 19.57 -4.08
CA LEU A 194 15.82 19.38 -5.32
C LEU A 194 16.62 20.62 -5.72
N ASP A 195 16.06 21.83 -5.50
CA ASP A 195 16.73 23.10 -5.76
C ASP A 195 18.02 23.29 -4.91
N GLN A 196 18.08 22.64 -3.75
CA GLN A 196 19.24 22.68 -2.86
C GLN A 196 20.29 21.59 -3.17
N MET A 197 20.03 20.75 -4.16
CA MET A 197 20.90 19.63 -4.55
C MET A 197 21.67 19.95 -5.84
N PRO A 198 22.94 20.44 -5.78
CA PRO A 198 23.70 20.85 -6.97
C PRO A 198 23.87 19.74 -8.01
N ALA A 199 23.87 18.47 -7.56
CA ALA A 199 23.98 17.29 -8.44
C ALA A 199 22.76 17.11 -9.38
N TYR A 200 21.64 17.78 -9.12
CA TYR A 200 20.40 17.69 -9.90
C TYR A 200 19.99 19.04 -10.51
N SER A 201 20.90 20.00 -10.61
CA SER A 201 20.58 21.38 -10.99
C SER A 201 19.90 21.50 -12.35
N ILE A 202 20.22 20.64 -13.35
CA ILE A 202 19.56 20.65 -14.66
C ILE A 202 18.11 20.21 -14.52
N PHE A 203 17.84 19.13 -13.77
CA PHE A 203 16.48 18.64 -13.53
C PHE A 203 15.66 19.64 -12.70
N ALA A 204 16.24 20.20 -11.66
CA ALA A 204 15.60 21.20 -10.81
C ALA A 204 15.18 22.43 -11.62
N ASP A 205 16.05 22.92 -12.52
CA ASP A 205 15.73 24.03 -13.41
C ASP A 205 14.58 23.68 -14.38
N ALA A 206 14.57 22.47 -14.93
CA ALA A 206 13.49 21.98 -15.77
C ALA A 206 12.15 21.87 -15.01
N LEU A 207 12.18 21.32 -13.80
CA LEU A 207 10.98 21.21 -12.93
C LEU A 207 10.40 22.60 -12.62
N ARG A 208 11.25 23.59 -12.36
CA ARG A 208 10.85 24.96 -12.10
C ARG A 208 10.28 25.65 -13.34
N GLN A 209 10.93 25.51 -14.51
CA GLN A 209 10.47 26.13 -15.76
C GLN A 209 9.10 25.57 -16.22
N THR A 210 8.79 24.34 -15.89
CA THR A 210 7.50 23.71 -16.22
C THR A 210 6.39 24.06 -15.24
N HIS A 211 6.67 24.74 -14.12
CA HIS A 211 5.76 25.00 -13.00
C HIS A 211 5.12 23.72 -12.41
N LEU A 212 5.73 22.56 -12.65
CA LEU A 212 5.26 21.30 -12.05
C LEU A 212 5.60 21.22 -10.56
N ASN A 213 6.67 21.91 -10.11
CA ASN A 213 6.96 22.08 -8.68
C ASN A 213 5.76 22.66 -7.91
N ASP A 214 5.05 23.65 -8.48
CA ASP A 214 3.86 24.24 -7.86
C ASP A 214 2.70 23.24 -7.81
N SER A 215 2.55 22.43 -8.86
CA SER A 215 1.51 21.41 -8.96
C SER A 215 1.65 20.28 -7.93
N ILE A 216 2.87 20.03 -7.47
CA ILE A 216 3.17 18.97 -6.49
C ILE A 216 3.43 19.52 -5.08
N ALA A 217 3.19 20.80 -4.81
CA ALA A 217 3.49 21.39 -3.50
C ALA A 217 2.47 21.05 -2.40
N GLU A 218 1.23 20.75 -2.78
CA GLU A 218 0.15 20.50 -1.82
C GLU A 218 0.24 19.10 -1.20
N THR A 219 -0.09 19.01 0.10
CA THR A 219 -0.10 17.75 0.86
C THR A 219 -1.50 17.22 1.15
N TYR A 220 -2.51 18.07 1.05
CA TYR A 220 -3.92 17.72 1.25
C TYR A 220 -4.80 18.43 0.23
N ASP A 221 -5.82 17.74 -0.24
CA ASP A 221 -6.91 18.35 -1.00
C ASP A 221 -7.88 19.04 -0.04
N MET A 222 -7.71 20.34 0.12
CA MET A 222 -8.52 21.18 1.00
C MET A 222 -9.96 21.39 0.49
N SER A 223 -10.25 21.01 -0.74
CA SER A 223 -11.62 21.06 -1.30
C SER A 223 -12.47 19.87 -0.85
N TYR A 224 -11.85 18.80 -0.40
CA TYR A 224 -12.56 17.62 0.07
C TYR A 224 -13.08 17.80 1.50
N VAL A 225 -14.37 17.57 1.69
CA VAL A 225 -15.03 17.58 3.00
C VAL A 225 -15.70 16.22 3.21
N SER A 226 -15.20 15.44 4.16
CA SER A 226 -15.78 14.15 4.47
C SER A 226 -17.20 14.29 5.03
N PRO A 227 -18.18 13.53 4.52
CA PRO A 227 -19.51 13.44 5.13
C PRO A 227 -19.51 12.65 6.44
N TYR A 228 -18.40 11.95 6.74
CA TYR A 228 -18.25 11.14 7.94
C TYR A 228 -17.33 11.85 8.94
N THR A 229 -17.79 11.98 10.17
CA THR A 229 -17.04 12.65 11.24
C THR A 229 -16.50 11.68 12.30
N THR A 230 -17.06 10.48 12.38
CA THR A 230 -16.74 9.49 13.43
C THR A 230 -16.74 8.07 12.86
N GLU A 231 -16.06 7.16 13.56
CA GLU A 231 -16.18 5.74 13.32
C GLU A 231 -17.61 5.26 13.63
N PHE A 232 -18.04 4.23 12.93
CA PHE A 232 -19.36 3.62 13.13
C PHE A 232 -19.30 2.10 12.97
N VAL A 233 -20.27 1.41 13.58
CA VAL A 233 -20.42 -0.03 13.41
C VAL A 233 -21.40 -0.28 12.26
N ASN A 234 -20.98 -1.06 11.25
CA ASN A 234 -21.85 -1.41 10.15
C ASN A 234 -22.88 -2.50 10.54
N ILE A 235 -23.81 -2.80 9.64
CA ILE A 235 -24.87 -3.80 9.88
C ILE A 235 -24.35 -5.22 10.19
N LEU A 236 -23.09 -5.49 9.85
CA LEU A 236 -22.42 -6.77 10.10
C LEU A 236 -21.66 -6.80 11.44
N GLY A 237 -21.70 -5.71 12.20
CA GLY A 237 -21.03 -5.60 13.49
C GLY A 237 -19.55 -5.17 13.40
N TYR A 238 -19.06 -4.77 12.21
CA TYR A 238 -17.68 -4.32 12.04
C TYR A 238 -17.55 -2.82 12.29
N THR A 239 -16.50 -2.43 13.00
CA THR A 239 -16.11 -1.02 13.12
C THR A 239 -15.55 -0.52 11.80
N MET A 240 -16.19 0.50 11.24
CA MET A 240 -15.80 1.14 10.00
C MET A 240 -15.10 2.47 10.31
N LYS A 241 -13.91 2.64 9.76
CA LYS A 241 -13.11 3.87 9.86
C LYS A 241 -13.24 4.65 8.56
N PRO A 242 -13.99 5.76 8.53
CA PRO A 242 -14.12 6.55 7.32
C PRO A 242 -12.84 7.34 7.04
N LEU A 243 -12.49 7.45 5.76
CA LEU A 243 -11.41 8.32 5.32
C LEU A 243 -11.89 9.78 5.37
N GLN A 244 -11.31 10.55 6.28
CA GLN A 244 -11.74 11.93 6.56
C GLN A 244 -10.96 12.98 5.79
N GLN A 245 -9.71 12.70 5.44
CA GLN A 245 -8.82 13.61 4.73
C GLN A 245 -8.36 12.97 3.43
N ARG A 246 -8.33 13.75 2.36
CA ARG A 246 -7.74 13.35 1.08
C ARG A 246 -6.31 13.85 1.03
N ARG A 247 -5.37 13.00 1.45
CA ARG A 247 -3.94 13.30 1.40
C ARG A 247 -3.45 13.22 -0.04
N LEU A 248 -2.68 14.22 -0.44
CA LEU A 248 -1.91 14.24 -1.67
C LEU A 248 -0.47 13.81 -1.37
N GLY A 249 0.17 13.20 -2.33
CA GLY A 249 1.55 12.77 -2.18
C GLY A 249 2.14 12.44 -3.53
N TYR A 250 3.46 12.57 -3.66
CA TYR A 250 4.13 12.48 -4.95
C TYR A 250 5.39 11.63 -4.87
N THR A 251 5.76 11.05 -5.99
CA THR A 251 7.07 10.45 -6.20
C THR A 251 7.74 11.15 -7.37
N LEU A 252 8.93 11.64 -7.15
CA LEU A 252 9.74 12.33 -8.14
C LEU A 252 10.96 11.46 -8.46
N PHE A 253 11.10 11.09 -9.72
CA PHE A 253 12.31 10.47 -10.26
C PHE A 253 13.17 11.54 -10.90
N ALA A 254 14.46 11.60 -10.54
CA ALA A 254 15.34 12.65 -11.05
C ALA A 254 16.67 12.07 -11.53
N GLU A 255 17.07 12.41 -12.74
CA GLU A 255 18.43 12.14 -13.21
C GLU A 255 19.42 13.12 -12.60
N PRO A 256 20.51 12.64 -11.98
CA PRO A 256 21.61 13.51 -11.61
C PRO A 256 22.30 14.07 -12.86
N ASN A 257 22.95 15.22 -12.71
CA ASN A 257 23.69 15.87 -13.82
C ASN A 257 24.68 14.92 -14.51
N SER A 258 25.28 13.98 -13.79
CA SER A 258 26.20 12.99 -14.35
C SER A 258 25.53 12.07 -15.36
N VAL A 259 24.28 11.65 -15.13
CA VAL A 259 23.49 10.83 -16.06
C VAL A 259 23.10 11.68 -17.27
N MET A 260 22.65 12.91 -17.07
CA MET A 260 22.32 13.83 -18.17
C MET A 260 23.54 14.14 -19.04
N GLN A 261 24.68 14.41 -18.43
CA GLN A 261 25.94 14.69 -19.14
C GLN A 261 26.44 13.48 -19.94
N ALA A 262 26.27 12.26 -19.41
CA ALA A 262 26.57 11.04 -20.16
C ALA A 262 25.68 10.87 -21.42
N ALA A 263 24.47 11.44 -21.39
CA ALA A 263 23.57 11.53 -22.55
C ALA A 263 23.83 12.77 -23.44
N GLY A 264 24.86 13.57 -23.12
CA GLY A 264 25.23 14.77 -23.87
C GLY A 264 24.43 16.02 -23.49
N ILE A 265 23.78 16.03 -22.33
CA ILE A 265 22.91 17.11 -21.84
C ILE A 265 23.63 17.84 -20.71
N ASN A 266 24.03 19.10 -20.93
CA ASN A 266 24.77 19.92 -19.95
C ASN A 266 23.97 21.13 -19.47
N SER A 267 22.78 21.36 -20.02
CA SER A 267 21.92 22.49 -19.69
C SER A 267 20.45 22.12 -19.88
N VAL A 268 19.56 22.90 -19.28
CA VAL A 268 18.11 22.75 -19.49
C VAL A 268 17.71 22.99 -20.95
N ASP A 269 18.41 23.82 -21.69
CA ASP A 269 18.11 24.06 -23.11
C ASP A 269 18.49 22.86 -23.98
N GLU A 270 19.57 22.14 -23.66
CA GLU A 270 19.90 20.86 -24.29
C GLU A 270 18.89 19.76 -23.89
N LEU A 271 18.41 19.78 -22.62
CA LEU A 271 17.32 18.89 -22.19
C LEU A 271 16.02 19.14 -22.97
N LYS A 272 15.64 20.38 -23.24
CA LYS A 272 14.49 20.72 -24.11
C LYS A 272 14.62 20.11 -25.51
N GLN A 273 15.83 20.19 -26.08
CA GLN A 273 16.11 19.60 -27.40
C GLN A 273 16.02 18.06 -27.34
N TYR A 274 16.60 17.47 -26.32
CA TYR A 274 16.51 16.02 -26.08
C TYR A 274 15.06 15.57 -25.91
N ALA A 275 14.28 16.23 -25.06
CA ALA A 275 12.88 15.93 -24.84
C ALA A 275 12.05 16.05 -26.13
N ALA A 276 12.34 17.05 -26.97
CA ALA A 276 11.62 17.24 -28.24
C ALA A 276 11.78 16.06 -29.20
N THR A 277 12.84 15.25 -29.08
CA THR A 277 13.03 14.05 -29.92
C THR A 277 12.00 12.95 -29.62
N TYR A 278 11.46 12.92 -28.38
CA TYR A 278 10.49 11.92 -27.94
C TYR A 278 9.06 12.46 -27.89
N TYR A 279 8.90 13.73 -27.51
CA TYR A 279 7.60 14.31 -27.18
C TYR A 279 7.11 15.34 -28.21
N GLY A 280 7.88 15.58 -29.28
CA GLY A 280 7.54 16.55 -30.32
C GLY A 280 7.88 17.99 -29.96
N SER A 281 7.39 18.95 -30.75
CA SER A 281 7.75 20.36 -30.62
C SER A 281 6.56 21.29 -30.44
N GLU A 282 5.43 20.76 -29.98
CA GLU A 282 4.25 21.56 -29.71
C GLU A 282 4.51 22.54 -28.56
N ASP A 283 3.97 23.74 -28.67
CA ASP A 283 4.11 24.81 -27.67
C ASP A 283 5.56 25.02 -27.16
N ALA A 284 6.55 24.90 -28.08
CA ALA A 284 7.99 24.91 -27.73
C ALA A 284 8.43 26.17 -26.97
N ALA A 285 7.72 27.29 -27.13
CA ALA A 285 8.02 28.55 -26.44
C ALA A 285 7.42 28.65 -25.03
N ASP A 286 6.51 27.73 -24.67
CA ASP A 286 5.82 27.73 -23.36
C ASP A 286 6.05 26.42 -22.60
N PRO A 287 7.05 26.36 -21.71
CA PRO A 287 7.33 25.18 -20.91
C PRO A 287 6.21 24.80 -19.93
N THR A 288 5.28 25.70 -19.65
CA THR A 288 4.16 25.43 -18.73
C THR A 288 3.02 24.68 -19.41
N SER A 289 2.96 24.72 -20.73
CA SER A 289 1.96 23.99 -21.51
C SER A 289 2.13 22.48 -21.36
N ARG A 290 1.04 21.76 -21.11
CA ARG A 290 1.01 20.29 -21.04
C ARG A 290 1.40 19.60 -22.35
N ARG A 291 1.42 20.32 -23.49
CA ARG A 291 1.86 19.80 -24.79
C ARG A 291 3.35 20.06 -25.05
N ASN A 292 3.98 20.92 -24.27
CA ASN A 292 5.41 21.21 -24.39
C ASN A 292 6.27 19.96 -24.07
N ALA A 293 7.28 19.69 -24.84
CA ALA A 293 8.15 18.52 -24.70
C ALA A 293 8.83 18.44 -23.31
N LEU A 294 9.32 19.56 -22.78
CA LEU A 294 9.93 19.59 -21.45
C LEU A 294 8.89 19.29 -20.36
N ASN A 295 7.69 19.86 -20.48
CA ASN A 295 6.61 19.57 -19.53
C ASN A 295 6.22 18.09 -19.54
N ARG A 296 6.12 17.49 -20.74
CA ARG A 296 5.83 16.05 -20.89
C ARG A 296 6.94 15.18 -20.34
N PHE A 297 8.20 15.55 -20.55
CA PHE A 297 9.36 14.88 -19.98
C PHE A 297 9.26 14.87 -18.46
N ILE A 298 9.17 16.05 -17.81
CA ILE A 298 9.07 16.14 -16.34
C ILE A 298 7.80 15.46 -15.81
N SER A 299 6.65 15.57 -16.50
CA SER A 299 5.41 14.89 -16.10
C SER A 299 5.54 13.38 -16.09
N TYR A 300 6.38 12.79 -16.96
CA TYR A 300 6.65 11.35 -16.96
C TYR A 300 7.48 10.90 -15.74
N HIS A 301 8.23 11.81 -15.13
CA HIS A 301 9.04 11.57 -13.94
C HIS A 301 8.27 11.73 -12.62
N LEU A 302 6.98 12.01 -12.69
CA LEU A 302 6.14 12.27 -11.53
C LEU A 302 5.02 11.24 -11.41
N LEU A 303 4.86 10.69 -10.20
CA LEU A 303 3.63 9.97 -9.80
C LEU A 303 2.85 10.85 -8.81
N ASN A 304 1.52 10.78 -8.90
CA ASN A 304 0.60 11.44 -7.96
C ASN A 304 0.37 10.63 -6.67
N ARG A 305 1.37 9.87 -6.26
CA ARG A 305 1.38 9.05 -5.03
C ARG A 305 2.75 9.05 -4.40
N GLN A 306 2.80 9.05 -3.07
CA GLN A 306 4.07 8.96 -2.37
C GLN A 306 4.47 7.50 -2.18
N MET A 307 5.60 7.12 -2.71
CA MET A 307 6.10 5.75 -2.66
C MET A 307 7.61 5.75 -2.42
N SER A 308 8.04 4.96 -1.45
CA SER A 308 9.46 4.61 -1.28
C SER A 308 9.83 3.45 -2.20
N THR A 309 11.12 3.18 -2.38
CA THR A 309 11.62 2.14 -3.31
C THR A 309 11.07 0.75 -3.01
N ASN A 310 10.83 0.41 -1.75
CA ASN A 310 10.25 -0.87 -1.35
C ASN A 310 8.71 -0.92 -1.44
N ALA A 311 8.06 0.18 -1.79
CA ALA A 311 6.61 0.25 -1.95
C ALA A 311 6.15 0.13 -3.41
N PHE A 312 7.06 0.20 -4.39
CA PHE A 312 6.69 0.09 -5.81
C PHE A 312 6.09 -1.26 -6.16
N ILE A 313 6.64 -2.33 -5.59
CA ILE A 313 6.08 -3.67 -5.72
C ILE A 313 5.64 -4.12 -4.34
N TYR A 314 4.35 -4.10 -4.12
CA TYR A 314 3.80 -4.51 -2.84
C TYR A 314 3.88 -6.02 -2.66
N SER A 315 4.50 -6.46 -1.58
CA SER A 315 4.65 -7.89 -1.25
C SER A 315 3.63 -8.38 -0.22
N GLY A 316 2.75 -7.51 0.25
CA GLY A 316 1.84 -7.79 1.35
C GLY A 316 2.58 -7.97 2.69
N PRO A 317 1.87 -8.32 3.75
CA PRO A 317 2.47 -8.68 5.04
C PRO A 317 3.17 -10.04 4.97
N CYS A 318 3.05 -10.73 3.85
CA CYS A 318 3.66 -12.03 3.64
C CYS A 318 5.16 -11.90 3.44
N THR A 319 5.95 -12.47 4.33
CA THR A 319 7.40 -12.56 4.24
C THR A 319 7.89 -13.57 3.19
N SER A 320 6.97 -14.26 2.52
CA SER A 320 7.29 -15.23 1.48
C SER A 320 7.74 -14.53 0.20
N SER A 321 8.99 -14.72 -0.15
CA SER A 321 9.59 -14.24 -1.40
C SER A 321 9.19 -15.06 -2.65
N TYR A 322 8.10 -15.81 -2.58
CA TYR A 322 7.63 -16.66 -3.68
C TYR A 322 7.39 -15.82 -4.94
N TYR A 323 8.17 -16.08 -5.99
CA TYR A 323 8.06 -15.40 -7.30
C TYR A 323 8.15 -13.87 -7.27
N MET A 324 8.81 -13.27 -6.27
CA MET A 324 9.03 -11.81 -6.22
C MET A 324 9.74 -11.28 -7.46
N ASP A 325 10.67 -12.05 -8.03
CA ASP A 325 11.39 -11.74 -9.26
C ASP A 325 10.48 -11.65 -10.50
N LYS A 326 9.30 -12.26 -10.45
CA LYS A 326 8.30 -12.24 -11.53
C LYS A 326 7.23 -11.17 -11.36
N ARG A 327 7.26 -10.42 -10.26
CA ARG A 327 6.29 -9.36 -10.01
C ARG A 327 6.66 -8.10 -10.75
N TYR A 328 5.63 -7.43 -11.20
CA TYR A 328 5.70 -6.12 -11.82
C TYR A 328 4.43 -5.35 -11.48
N GLU A 329 4.56 -4.04 -11.40
CA GLU A 329 3.45 -3.13 -11.15
C GLU A 329 3.46 -2.03 -12.21
N TYR A 330 2.29 -1.46 -12.45
CA TYR A 330 2.12 -0.36 -13.39
C TYR A 330 1.46 0.80 -12.68
N TYR A 331 2.02 1.98 -12.87
CA TYR A 331 1.43 3.21 -12.36
C TYR A 331 1.27 4.22 -13.48
N GLU A 332 0.15 4.95 -13.44
CA GLU A 332 -0.04 6.10 -14.31
C GLU A 332 0.81 7.25 -13.80
N THR A 333 1.59 7.86 -14.67
CA THR A 333 2.41 9.03 -14.36
C THR A 333 1.58 10.31 -14.46
N MET A 334 2.15 11.46 -14.10
CA MET A 334 1.52 12.76 -14.36
C MET A 334 1.57 13.18 -15.84
N LEU A 335 2.29 12.45 -16.70
CA LEU A 335 2.11 12.52 -18.14
C LEU A 335 0.80 11.76 -18.47
N GLU A 336 -0.19 12.50 -18.88
CA GLU A 336 -1.55 12.03 -19.07
C GLU A 336 -1.60 10.72 -19.91
N ASN A 337 -2.31 9.72 -19.36
CA ASN A 337 -2.52 8.41 -19.97
C ASN A 337 -1.22 7.65 -20.33
N ARG A 338 -0.14 7.84 -19.57
CA ARG A 338 1.12 7.13 -19.78
C ARG A 338 1.54 6.37 -18.53
N LEU A 339 1.79 5.08 -18.75
CA LEU A 339 2.20 4.15 -17.69
C LEU A 339 3.72 4.08 -17.57
N ILE A 340 4.16 3.81 -16.34
CA ILE A 340 5.50 3.37 -16.03
C ILE A 340 5.44 1.97 -15.44
N GLU A 341 6.32 1.07 -15.86
CA GLU A 341 6.45 -0.29 -15.33
C GLU A 341 7.52 -0.32 -14.25
N PHE A 342 7.23 -1.03 -13.16
CA PHE A 342 8.18 -1.36 -12.10
C PHE A 342 8.37 -2.87 -12.02
N LYS A 343 9.62 -3.31 -11.92
CA LYS A 343 9.99 -4.69 -11.64
C LYS A 343 10.89 -4.80 -10.41
N ALA A 344 10.94 -6.00 -9.85
CA ALA A 344 11.81 -6.31 -8.72
C ALA A 344 13.25 -5.86 -8.97
N GLY A 345 13.90 -5.30 -7.92
CA GLY A 345 15.22 -4.67 -8.04
C GLY A 345 15.17 -3.25 -8.61
N ASN A 346 14.03 -2.57 -8.44
CA ASN A 346 13.82 -1.16 -8.79
C ASN A 346 14.18 -0.84 -10.25
N ARG A 347 13.74 -1.72 -11.14
CA ARG A 347 13.93 -1.63 -12.58
C ARG A 347 12.68 -1.03 -13.24
N LEU A 348 12.87 0.06 -13.96
CA LEU A 348 11.80 0.78 -14.65
C LEU A 348 11.82 0.44 -16.14
N ASN A 349 10.65 0.22 -16.72
CA ASN A 349 10.43 0.01 -18.16
C ASN A 349 11.38 -1.03 -18.76
N GLU A 350 11.45 -2.21 -18.16
CA GLU A 350 12.38 -3.25 -18.63
C GLU A 350 11.95 -3.81 -19.99
N GLN A 351 12.84 -3.66 -20.94
CA GLN A 351 12.69 -4.14 -22.31
C GLN A 351 13.00 -5.65 -22.42
N GLN A 352 12.57 -6.30 -23.48
CA GLN A 352 12.85 -7.74 -23.72
C GLN A 352 14.34 -8.07 -23.82
N ASN A 353 15.18 -7.13 -24.21
CA ASN A 353 16.64 -7.26 -24.22
C ASN A 353 17.28 -7.04 -22.84
N ALA A 354 16.49 -6.97 -21.77
CA ALA A 354 16.89 -6.69 -20.40
C ALA A 354 17.50 -5.28 -20.17
N ARG A 355 17.28 -4.35 -21.08
CA ARG A 355 17.60 -2.94 -20.84
C ARG A 355 16.51 -2.31 -20.00
N PHE A 356 16.87 -1.53 -18.99
CA PHE A 356 15.96 -0.84 -18.07
C PHE A 356 16.58 0.45 -17.56
N VAL A 357 15.76 1.32 -16.96
CA VAL A 357 16.24 2.44 -16.15
C VAL A 357 16.23 1.99 -14.69
N GLY A 358 17.36 2.11 -14.02
CA GLY A 358 17.50 1.73 -12.60
C GLY A 358 17.27 2.90 -11.65
N ILE A 359 16.95 2.57 -10.41
CA ILE A 359 16.94 3.52 -9.29
C ILE A 359 18.22 3.31 -8.47
N ASP A 360 18.96 4.38 -8.23
CA ASP A 360 20.10 4.36 -7.32
C ASP A 360 19.60 4.42 -5.86
N GLU A 361 19.56 3.27 -5.20
CA GLU A 361 19.09 3.14 -3.83
C GLU A 361 19.86 4.05 -2.86
N SER A 362 21.16 4.24 -3.08
CA SER A 362 22.01 5.04 -2.20
C SER A 362 21.66 6.53 -2.21
N ALA A 363 21.13 7.02 -3.33
CA ALA A 363 20.73 8.41 -3.54
C ALA A 363 19.19 8.58 -3.62
N SER A 364 18.43 7.54 -3.21
CA SER A 364 16.96 7.52 -3.27
C SER A 364 16.32 7.59 -1.89
N ASN A 365 14.98 7.55 -1.84
CA ASN A 365 14.19 7.69 -0.62
C ASN A 365 14.46 9.00 0.13
N ILE A 366 14.71 10.09 -0.60
CA ILE A 366 14.83 11.41 0.00
C ILE A 366 13.43 11.88 0.38
N ASP A 367 13.20 12.02 1.69
CA ASP A 367 11.90 12.35 2.25
C ASP A 367 11.63 13.85 2.20
N GLY A 368 10.54 14.24 1.56
CA GLY A 368 9.98 15.58 1.58
C GLY A 368 8.59 15.61 2.23
N MET A 369 8.08 16.79 2.57
CA MET A 369 6.77 16.91 3.20
C MET A 369 5.62 16.37 2.34
N ASN A 370 5.81 16.32 1.03
CA ASN A 370 4.81 15.91 0.04
C ASN A 370 5.18 14.63 -0.73
N GLY A 371 6.21 13.87 -0.32
CA GLY A 371 6.57 12.60 -0.96
C GLY A 371 8.05 12.25 -0.94
N PHE A 372 8.50 11.54 -1.99
CA PHE A 372 9.88 11.04 -2.10
C PHE A 372 10.54 11.45 -3.41
N ILE A 373 11.89 11.68 -3.35
CA ILE A 373 12.74 11.79 -4.53
C ILE A 373 13.57 10.52 -4.65
N HIS A 374 13.65 10.00 -5.88
CA HIS A 374 14.50 8.87 -6.24
C HIS A 374 15.45 9.25 -7.37
N SER A 375 16.72 8.88 -7.20
CA SER A 375 17.77 9.09 -8.21
C SER A 375 17.72 8.00 -9.27
N LEU A 376 17.87 8.38 -10.53
CA LEU A 376 17.90 7.46 -11.65
C LEU A 376 19.34 7.19 -12.14
N THR A 377 19.54 5.99 -12.68
CA THR A 377 20.86 5.54 -13.21
C THR A 377 21.01 5.75 -14.72
N ASP A 378 19.91 6.05 -15.41
CA ASP A 378 19.86 6.29 -16.87
C ASP A 378 18.71 7.28 -17.17
N MET A 379 18.66 7.80 -18.41
CA MET A 379 17.60 8.71 -18.85
C MET A 379 16.25 8.00 -18.94
N LEU A 380 15.25 8.53 -18.25
CA LEU A 380 13.89 8.03 -18.29
C LEU A 380 13.07 8.80 -19.32
N VAL A 381 12.63 8.13 -20.36
CA VAL A 381 11.77 8.70 -21.40
C VAL A 381 10.61 7.76 -21.72
N TYR A 382 9.48 8.33 -22.15
CA TYR A 382 8.42 7.56 -22.77
C TYR A 382 8.64 7.52 -24.29
N ASP A 383 9.39 6.51 -24.73
CA ASP A 383 9.49 6.21 -26.15
C ASP A 383 8.26 5.41 -26.59
N GLU A 384 7.40 6.02 -27.37
CA GLU A 384 6.13 5.45 -27.80
C GLU A 384 6.29 4.06 -28.44
N THR A 385 7.32 3.89 -29.28
CA THR A 385 7.57 2.64 -29.99
C THR A 385 8.04 1.54 -29.04
N ILE A 386 8.99 1.87 -28.17
CA ILE A 386 9.52 0.92 -27.18
C ILE A 386 8.42 0.52 -26.19
N MET A 387 7.66 1.50 -25.69
CA MET A 387 6.60 1.22 -24.73
C MET A 387 5.51 0.32 -25.32
N GLN A 388 5.05 0.61 -26.54
CA GLN A 388 4.00 -0.19 -27.20
C GLN A 388 4.44 -1.59 -27.60
N GLN A 389 5.67 -1.72 -28.13
CA GLN A 389 6.11 -2.97 -28.75
C GLN A 389 6.84 -3.90 -27.78
N ASP A 390 7.42 -3.36 -26.71
CA ASP A 390 8.33 -4.09 -25.84
C ASP A 390 7.88 -4.07 -24.38
N VAL A 391 7.76 -2.90 -23.76
CA VAL A 391 7.49 -2.79 -22.31
C VAL A 391 6.04 -3.16 -21.97
N LEU A 392 5.06 -2.63 -22.71
CA LEU A 392 3.63 -2.80 -22.42
C LEU A 392 2.96 -3.88 -23.31
N ASN A 393 3.70 -4.50 -24.24
CA ASN A 393 3.19 -5.61 -25.04
C ASN A 393 3.27 -6.94 -24.26
N LYS A 394 2.59 -6.97 -23.13
CA LYS A 394 2.50 -8.13 -22.24
C LYS A 394 1.20 -8.04 -21.42
N ARG A 395 0.91 -9.06 -20.61
CA ARG A 395 -0.21 -8.96 -19.66
C ARG A 395 0.06 -7.81 -18.68
N ILE A 396 -0.87 -6.89 -18.60
CA ILE A 396 -0.87 -5.79 -17.63
C ILE A 396 -1.90 -6.15 -16.56
N ARG A 397 -1.43 -6.48 -15.35
CA ARG A 397 -2.27 -6.72 -14.17
C ARG A 397 -2.12 -5.54 -13.22
N PHE A 398 -3.22 -5.10 -12.66
CA PHE A 398 -3.21 -4.01 -11.69
C PHE A 398 -4.20 -4.28 -10.58
N ASP A 399 -3.71 -4.10 -9.38
CA ASP A 399 -4.43 -4.34 -8.14
C ASP A 399 -5.48 -3.26 -7.88
N ALA A 400 -6.63 -3.64 -7.30
CA ALA A 400 -7.72 -2.73 -7.00
C ALA A 400 -7.29 -1.58 -6.08
N TYR A 401 -6.46 -1.85 -5.07
CA TYR A 401 -5.92 -0.81 -4.18
C TYR A 401 -4.95 0.14 -4.86
N SER A 402 -4.25 -0.33 -5.89
CA SER A 402 -3.25 0.47 -6.61
C SER A 402 -3.88 1.43 -7.63
N ILE A 403 -5.17 1.27 -7.95
CA ILE A 403 -5.83 2.14 -8.92
C ILE A 403 -5.89 3.59 -8.42
N PRO A 404 -6.53 3.91 -7.27
CA PRO A 404 -6.62 5.29 -6.81
C PRO A 404 -5.40 5.70 -5.99
N PRO A 405 -4.71 6.79 -6.37
CA PRO A 405 -3.57 7.30 -5.59
C PRO A 405 -3.95 7.66 -4.16
N GLN A 406 -5.19 8.04 -3.91
CA GLN A 406 -5.68 8.41 -2.58
C GLN A 406 -5.53 7.27 -1.56
N LEU A 407 -5.70 6.02 -1.96
CA LEU A 407 -5.54 4.88 -1.06
C LEU A 407 -4.06 4.67 -0.70
N THR A 408 -3.15 4.84 -1.66
CA THR A 408 -1.71 4.81 -1.41
C THR A 408 -1.28 5.95 -0.48
N ASN A 409 -1.68 7.19 -0.79
CA ASN A 409 -1.29 8.37 -0.03
C ASN A 409 -1.79 8.37 1.42
N ASN A 410 -2.93 7.72 1.68
CA ASN A 410 -3.47 7.54 3.03
C ASN A 410 -3.00 6.25 3.71
N ASN A 411 -2.14 5.48 3.07
CA ASN A 411 -1.53 4.26 3.61
C ASN A 411 -2.57 3.22 4.08
N ILE A 412 -3.67 3.06 3.33
CA ILE A 412 -4.80 2.24 3.78
C ILE A 412 -4.44 0.77 3.85
N ARG A 413 -3.72 0.25 2.86
CA ARG A 413 -3.29 -1.16 2.81
C ARG A 413 -2.51 -1.57 4.07
N TRP A 414 -1.54 -0.78 4.50
CA TRP A 414 -0.74 -1.04 5.70
C TRP A 414 -1.54 -0.89 6.99
N LYS A 415 -2.45 0.08 7.05
CA LYS A 415 -3.33 0.28 8.20
C LYS A 415 -4.28 -0.89 8.40
N LEU A 416 -4.76 -1.50 7.32
CA LEU A 416 -5.68 -2.64 7.38
C LEU A 416 -5.01 -3.92 7.90
N THR A 417 -3.75 -4.16 7.56
CA THR A 417 -3.02 -5.36 8.04
C THR A 417 -2.80 -5.38 9.55
N ASN A 418 -2.93 -4.22 10.21
CA ASN A 418 -2.71 -4.03 11.63
C ASN A 418 -3.99 -3.84 12.44
N LEU A 419 -5.16 -4.16 11.88
CA LEU A 419 -6.43 -4.05 12.61
C LEU A 419 -6.67 -5.30 13.45
N ASP A 420 -6.95 -5.10 14.74
CA ASP A 420 -7.47 -6.15 15.61
C ASP A 420 -8.91 -6.51 15.17
N GLY A 421 -9.06 -7.67 14.58
CA GLY A 421 -10.33 -8.18 14.10
C GLY A 421 -10.75 -7.64 12.72
N PHE A 422 -11.97 -7.93 12.32
CA PHE A 422 -12.55 -7.56 11.02
C PHE A 422 -13.07 -6.10 11.03
N GLY A 423 -12.22 -5.15 11.36
CA GLY A 423 -12.48 -3.74 11.10
C GLY A 423 -12.09 -3.39 9.68
N GLY A 424 -12.72 -2.38 9.08
CA GLY A 424 -12.42 -1.95 7.72
C GLY A 424 -12.40 -0.44 7.59
N TYR A 425 -11.79 0.02 6.52
CA TYR A 425 -11.94 1.41 6.08
C TYR A 425 -13.10 1.53 5.10
N THR A 426 -13.74 2.68 5.12
CA THR A 426 -14.75 3.08 4.14
C THR A 426 -14.48 4.50 3.65
N MET A 427 -15.10 4.88 2.57
CA MET A 427 -14.95 6.21 1.98
C MET A 427 -16.27 6.71 1.40
N SER A 428 -16.36 8.01 1.20
CA SER A 428 -17.50 8.61 0.47
C SER A 428 -17.42 8.32 -1.04
N PRO A 429 -18.54 8.36 -1.75
CA PRO A 429 -18.59 8.08 -3.18
C PRO A 429 -17.67 8.92 -4.06
N ASP A 430 -17.29 10.11 -3.61
CA ASP A 430 -16.44 11.07 -4.31
C ASP A 430 -14.98 11.07 -3.86
N TYR A 431 -14.64 10.26 -2.84
CA TYR A 431 -13.29 10.27 -2.24
C TYR A 431 -12.16 10.02 -3.24
N CYS A 432 -12.32 9.04 -4.12
CA CYS A 432 -11.33 8.69 -5.13
C CYS A 432 -11.52 9.40 -6.47
N GLY A 433 -12.39 10.42 -6.53
CA GLY A 433 -12.64 11.17 -7.75
C GLY A 433 -13.05 10.27 -8.93
N ASP A 434 -12.33 10.36 -10.04
CA ASP A 434 -12.62 9.58 -11.25
C ASP A 434 -12.15 8.12 -11.18
N TYR A 435 -11.26 7.78 -10.24
CA TYR A 435 -10.73 6.41 -10.14
C TYR A 435 -11.75 5.39 -9.69
N PHE A 436 -12.55 5.74 -8.68
CA PHE A 436 -13.71 4.95 -8.23
C PHE A 436 -14.91 5.84 -8.05
N ARG A 437 -15.96 5.57 -8.80
CA ARG A 437 -17.28 6.22 -8.67
C ARG A 437 -18.29 5.18 -8.25
N PHE A 438 -19.10 5.47 -7.24
CA PHE A 438 -20.14 4.57 -6.79
C PHE A 438 -21.35 5.35 -6.25
N ASN A 439 -22.51 4.69 -6.20
CA ASN A 439 -23.73 5.29 -5.68
C ASN A 439 -23.80 5.21 -4.14
N ASP A 440 -24.70 5.97 -3.53
CA ASP A 440 -24.89 5.99 -2.06
C ASP A 440 -25.37 4.66 -1.48
N ALA A 441 -25.97 3.78 -2.30
CA ALA A 441 -26.38 2.44 -1.88
C ALA A 441 -25.22 1.44 -1.83
N SER A 442 -24.06 1.78 -2.35
CA SER A 442 -22.84 0.99 -2.28
C SER A 442 -22.23 1.11 -0.90
N LYS A 443 -22.09 -0.02 -0.21
CA LYS A 443 -21.36 -0.11 1.06
C LYS A 443 -19.97 -0.61 0.79
N PHE A 444 -19.04 0.33 0.73
CA PHE A 444 -17.65 0.07 0.41
C PHE A 444 -16.87 -0.35 1.65
N ILE A 445 -16.14 -1.45 1.56
CA ILE A 445 -15.30 -1.96 2.64
C ILE A 445 -13.96 -2.37 2.05
N MET A 446 -12.90 -1.84 2.61
CA MET A 446 -11.54 -2.17 2.24
C MET A 446 -10.97 -3.15 3.27
N TRP A 447 -10.48 -4.28 2.80
CA TRP A 447 -9.92 -5.35 3.61
C TRP A 447 -8.48 -5.63 3.23
N ALA A 448 -7.66 -5.96 4.21
CA ALA A 448 -6.37 -6.61 3.99
C ALA A 448 -6.15 -7.60 5.13
N SER A 449 -5.59 -8.76 4.81
CA SER A 449 -5.25 -9.77 5.81
C SER A 449 -4.17 -10.68 5.29
N ASP A 450 -3.20 -10.91 6.12
CA ASP A 450 -2.13 -11.85 5.90
C ASP A 450 -2.57 -13.32 5.75
N TYR A 451 -3.81 -13.65 6.09
CA TYR A 451 -4.39 -14.99 5.92
C TYR A 451 -5.08 -15.21 4.58
N TRP A 452 -5.31 -14.15 3.81
CA TRP A 452 -6.11 -14.26 2.60
C TRP A 452 -5.27 -14.62 1.39
N THR A 453 -5.83 -15.48 0.55
CA THR A 453 -5.24 -15.85 -0.74
C THR A 453 -5.86 -14.99 -1.83
N ASN A 454 -5.57 -13.71 -1.80
CA ASN A 454 -5.94 -12.68 -2.76
C ASN A 454 -4.69 -12.11 -3.41
N TYR A 455 -4.83 -11.40 -4.51
CA TYR A 455 -3.72 -10.68 -5.10
C TYR A 455 -3.28 -9.57 -4.13
N GLN A 456 -2.01 -9.63 -3.71
CA GLN A 456 -1.42 -8.72 -2.72
C GLN A 456 -2.07 -8.76 -1.31
N ALA A 457 -2.79 -9.85 -0.97
CA ALA A 457 -3.39 -10.12 0.34
C ALA A 457 -4.43 -9.08 0.79
N ASP A 458 -5.07 -8.41 -0.15
CA ASP A 458 -6.14 -7.46 0.11
C ASP A 458 -7.29 -7.59 -0.91
N GLU A 459 -8.41 -6.97 -0.64
CA GLU A 459 -9.54 -6.87 -1.55
C GLU A 459 -10.43 -5.68 -1.21
N ILE A 460 -11.12 -5.18 -2.19
CA ILE A 460 -12.20 -4.21 -2.02
C ILE A 460 -13.53 -4.94 -2.12
N SER A 461 -14.30 -4.91 -1.03
CA SER A 461 -15.67 -5.43 -1.02
C SER A 461 -16.67 -4.31 -1.21
N VAL A 462 -17.68 -4.56 -2.03
CA VAL A 462 -18.81 -3.64 -2.22
C VAL A 462 -20.11 -4.40 -2.02
N ARG A 463 -20.95 -3.95 -1.10
CA ARG A 463 -22.19 -4.61 -0.73
C ARG A 463 -23.40 -3.67 -0.92
N GLY A 464 -24.58 -4.26 -1.02
CA GLY A 464 -25.84 -3.54 -1.17
C GLY A 464 -26.31 -3.46 -2.63
N TRP A 465 -27.18 -2.52 -2.95
CA TRP A 465 -27.56 -2.19 -4.33
C TRP A 465 -26.46 -1.36 -5.00
N TYR A 466 -25.24 -1.95 -5.03
CA TYR A 466 -24.07 -1.24 -5.53
C TYR A 466 -24.13 -0.99 -7.05
N ASP A 467 -23.53 0.11 -7.42
CA ASP A 467 -23.26 0.52 -8.79
C ASP A 467 -21.90 1.22 -8.78
N VAL A 468 -20.85 0.49 -9.14
CA VAL A 468 -19.46 0.91 -9.02
C VAL A 468 -18.83 0.99 -10.39
N THR A 469 -18.22 2.12 -10.69
CA THR A 469 -17.41 2.33 -11.88
C THR A 469 -15.95 2.54 -11.49
N VAL A 470 -15.07 1.78 -12.09
CA VAL A 470 -13.63 1.80 -11.90
C VAL A 470 -12.98 2.35 -13.17
N ARG A 471 -12.17 3.40 -13.03
CA ARG A 471 -11.30 3.87 -14.11
C ARG A 471 -10.13 2.91 -14.23
N MET A 472 -10.07 2.21 -15.34
CA MET A 472 -8.99 1.27 -15.63
C MET A 472 -7.71 2.03 -16.02
N LEU A 473 -6.54 1.40 -15.85
CA LEU A 473 -5.30 1.98 -16.32
C LEU A 473 -5.31 2.18 -17.85
N PRO A 474 -4.82 3.30 -18.36
CA PRO A 474 -4.73 3.52 -19.80
C PRO A 474 -3.66 2.59 -20.41
N VAL A 475 -4.02 1.89 -21.48
CA VAL A 475 -3.12 0.99 -22.20
C VAL A 475 -2.87 1.50 -23.61
N PRO A 476 -1.79 1.05 -24.28
CA PRO A 476 -1.56 1.37 -25.68
C PRO A 476 -2.74 0.97 -26.57
N PRO A 477 -2.95 1.66 -27.71
CA PRO A 477 -3.91 1.20 -28.72
C PRO A 477 -3.67 -0.25 -29.10
N GLY A 478 -4.72 -1.07 -29.10
CA GLY A 478 -4.60 -2.50 -29.33
C GLY A 478 -5.86 -3.27 -29.00
N THR A 479 -5.83 -4.58 -29.21
CA THR A 479 -6.93 -5.47 -28.86
C THR A 479 -6.54 -6.35 -27.68
N TYR A 480 -7.33 -6.27 -26.62
CA TYR A 480 -7.06 -6.89 -25.34
C TYR A 480 -8.22 -7.77 -24.86
N GLU A 481 -7.91 -8.92 -24.30
CA GLU A 481 -8.83 -9.63 -23.43
C GLU A 481 -8.76 -9.01 -22.04
N ILE A 482 -9.90 -8.54 -21.50
CA ILE A 482 -10.01 -8.01 -20.14
C ILE A 482 -10.47 -9.14 -19.22
N ARG A 483 -9.79 -9.28 -18.09
CA ARG A 483 -10.11 -10.26 -17.05
C ARG A 483 -10.29 -9.58 -15.71
N LEU A 484 -11.30 -10.03 -14.98
CA LEU A 484 -11.59 -9.60 -13.61
C LEU A 484 -11.11 -10.66 -12.63
N GLY A 485 -10.17 -10.33 -11.77
CA GLY A 485 -9.79 -11.11 -10.60
C GLY A 485 -10.75 -10.83 -9.44
N TYR A 486 -11.29 -11.87 -8.83
CA TYR A 486 -12.23 -11.72 -7.72
C TYR A 486 -12.20 -12.91 -6.77
N SER A 487 -12.63 -12.67 -5.52
CA SER A 487 -12.83 -13.73 -4.54
C SER A 487 -14.23 -14.28 -4.65
N ALA A 488 -14.34 -15.54 -5.06
CA ALA A 488 -15.63 -16.23 -5.19
C ALA A 488 -16.20 -16.62 -3.82
N ARG A 489 -17.43 -16.23 -3.55
CA ARG A 489 -18.16 -16.51 -2.30
C ARG A 489 -19.60 -16.91 -2.62
N SER A 490 -20.21 -17.76 -1.77
CA SER A 490 -21.61 -18.19 -1.95
C SER A 490 -22.65 -17.07 -1.78
N TRP A 491 -22.22 -15.87 -1.41
CA TRP A 491 -23.05 -14.66 -1.23
C TRP A 491 -22.61 -13.48 -2.13
N GLY A 492 -21.92 -13.81 -3.25
CA GLY A 492 -21.37 -12.79 -4.16
C GLY A 492 -22.44 -12.00 -4.93
N GLY A 493 -23.66 -12.51 -5.03
CA GLY A 493 -24.76 -11.86 -5.76
C GLY A 493 -24.67 -12.01 -7.28
N ILE A 494 -25.60 -11.38 -7.98
CA ILE A 494 -25.63 -11.31 -9.44
C ILE A 494 -25.46 -9.85 -9.86
N ALA A 495 -24.50 -9.62 -10.77
CA ALA A 495 -24.24 -8.27 -11.27
C ALA A 495 -24.18 -8.22 -12.79
N GLN A 496 -24.64 -7.09 -13.34
CA GLN A 496 -24.41 -6.72 -14.73
C GLN A 496 -23.08 -5.99 -14.86
N LEU A 497 -22.27 -6.41 -15.82
CA LEU A 497 -20.99 -5.81 -16.15
C LEU A 497 -21.12 -4.86 -17.35
N PHE A 498 -20.28 -3.82 -17.37
CA PHE A 498 -20.19 -2.85 -18.45
C PHE A 498 -18.72 -2.47 -18.68
N VAL A 499 -18.39 -2.17 -19.93
CA VAL A 499 -17.14 -1.52 -20.32
C VAL A 499 -17.50 -0.29 -21.15
N ASP A 500 -17.00 0.87 -20.78
CA ASP A 500 -17.27 2.18 -21.42
C ASP A 500 -18.77 2.49 -21.57
N GLY A 501 -19.59 1.98 -20.65
CA GLY A 501 -21.04 2.15 -20.65
C GLY A 501 -21.82 1.09 -21.41
N ASP A 502 -21.16 0.28 -22.23
CA ASP A 502 -21.80 -0.80 -22.97
C ASP A 502 -21.99 -2.05 -22.10
N ILE A 503 -23.16 -2.66 -22.19
CA ILE A 503 -23.50 -3.89 -21.48
C ILE A 503 -22.66 -5.04 -22.01
N ILE A 504 -22.02 -5.78 -21.09
CA ILE A 504 -21.22 -6.95 -21.41
C ILE A 504 -22.01 -8.22 -21.10
N GLY A 505 -22.37 -8.93 -22.17
CA GLY A 505 -23.00 -10.24 -22.07
C GLY A 505 -24.27 -10.27 -21.21
N ILE A 506 -24.51 -11.42 -20.58
CA ILE A 506 -25.57 -11.62 -19.57
C ILE A 506 -25.03 -11.33 -18.17
N PRO A 507 -25.89 -11.06 -17.18
CA PRO A 507 -25.45 -10.87 -15.81
C PRO A 507 -24.63 -12.05 -15.30
N VAL A 508 -23.58 -11.73 -14.52
CA VAL A 508 -22.65 -12.71 -13.95
C VAL A 508 -23.08 -13.02 -12.51
N SER A 509 -23.16 -14.30 -12.18
CA SER A 509 -23.37 -14.75 -10.81
C SER A 509 -22.02 -14.92 -10.12
N PHE A 510 -21.74 -14.08 -9.14
CA PHE A 510 -20.59 -14.20 -8.24
C PHE A 510 -20.86 -15.15 -7.05
N ASN A 511 -22.05 -15.77 -7.00
CA ASN A 511 -22.43 -16.75 -5.98
C ASN A 511 -21.74 -18.13 -6.17
N TYR A 512 -21.17 -18.37 -7.35
CA TYR A 512 -20.54 -19.66 -7.64
C TYR A 512 -19.11 -19.69 -7.14
N THR A 513 -18.80 -20.68 -6.29
CA THR A 513 -17.43 -21.05 -5.94
C THR A 513 -16.82 -21.91 -7.05
N GLY A 514 -15.48 -21.93 -7.15
CA GLY A 514 -14.79 -22.55 -8.29
C GLY A 514 -15.09 -24.02 -8.50
N ASP A 515 -15.35 -24.78 -7.42
CA ASP A 515 -15.66 -26.23 -7.42
C ASP A 515 -17.07 -26.57 -7.96
N GLN A 516 -17.93 -25.56 -8.12
CA GLN A 516 -19.27 -25.79 -8.64
C GLN A 516 -19.25 -26.10 -10.15
N PRO A 517 -20.22 -26.93 -10.66
CA PRO A 517 -20.24 -27.37 -12.05
C PRO A 517 -20.24 -26.25 -13.10
N GLN A 518 -20.80 -25.09 -12.75
CA GLN A 518 -20.83 -23.92 -13.63
C GLN A 518 -19.44 -23.38 -13.96
N ILE A 519 -18.48 -23.52 -13.03
CA ILE A 519 -17.08 -23.10 -13.17
C ILE A 519 -16.20 -24.34 -13.42
N GLY A 520 -16.24 -25.33 -12.52
CA GLY A 520 -15.60 -26.62 -12.70
C GLY A 520 -14.09 -26.60 -12.44
N TRP A 521 -13.64 -25.81 -11.48
CA TRP A 521 -12.24 -25.75 -11.05
C TRP A 521 -11.83 -27.10 -10.44
N ILE A 522 -10.68 -27.60 -10.88
CA ILE A 522 -10.02 -28.80 -10.34
C ILE A 522 -8.56 -28.41 -10.06
N SER A 523 -8.04 -28.81 -8.90
CA SER A 523 -6.62 -28.56 -8.56
C SER A 523 -5.69 -29.26 -9.56
N ASP A 524 -4.59 -28.59 -9.93
CA ASP A 524 -3.65 -29.12 -10.92
C ASP A 524 -3.05 -30.47 -10.52
N ASP A 525 -2.81 -30.70 -9.22
CA ASP A 525 -2.29 -31.94 -8.66
C ASP A 525 -3.29 -33.11 -8.69
N GLN A 526 -4.56 -32.83 -8.93
CA GLN A 526 -5.60 -33.83 -9.12
C GLN A 526 -5.81 -34.23 -10.60
N THR A 527 -5.01 -33.66 -11.50
CA THR A 527 -5.08 -33.92 -12.94
C THR A 527 -3.79 -34.57 -13.44
N THR A 528 -3.89 -35.33 -14.53
CA THR A 528 -2.74 -36.03 -15.12
C THR A 528 -1.89 -35.17 -16.04
N ASP A 529 -2.39 -33.98 -16.42
CA ASP A 529 -1.81 -33.03 -17.37
C ASP A 529 -1.46 -31.69 -16.71
N ASN A 530 -1.33 -31.68 -15.39
CA ASN A 530 -1.07 -30.49 -14.61
C ASN A 530 -2.08 -29.35 -14.88
N GLY A 531 -3.37 -29.72 -15.02
CA GLY A 531 -4.50 -28.80 -15.13
C GLY A 531 -4.80 -28.26 -16.53
N ALA A 532 -4.06 -28.67 -17.56
CA ALA A 532 -4.18 -28.08 -18.91
C ALA A 532 -5.57 -28.26 -19.54
N GLU A 533 -6.18 -29.44 -19.42
CA GLU A 533 -7.53 -29.71 -19.93
C GLU A 533 -8.58 -28.96 -19.09
N ASN A 534 -8.37 -28.90 -17.77
CA ASN A 534 -9.27 -28.15 -16.88
C ASN A 534 -9.24 -26.65 -17.16
N ASP A 535 -8.07 -26.08 -17.45
CA ASP A 535 -7.93 -24.67 -17.82
C ASP A 535 -8.72 -24.35 -19.10
N LYS A 536 -8.64 -25.21 -20.13
CA LYS A 536 -9.41 -25.07 -21.37
C LYS A 536 -10.93 -25.15 -21.10
N MET A 537 -11.35 -26.09 -20.26
CA MET A 537 -12.76 -26.26 -19.93
C MET A 537 -13.30 -25.04 -19.17
N MET A 538 -12.56 -24.53 -18.20
CA MET A 538 -12.94 -23.31 -17.46
C MET A 538 -12.99 -22.10 -18.39
N ARG A 539 -12.00 -21.94 -19.26
CA ARG A 539 -11.95 -20.86 -20.24
C ARG A 539 -13.16 -20.86 -21.19
N ASN A 540 -13.58 -22.02 -21.66
CA ASN A 540 -14.79 -22.16 -22.47
C ASN A 540 -16.07 -21.75 -21.74
N ARG A 541 -16.05 -21.69 -20.42
CA ARG A 541 -17.14 -21.21 -19.56
C ARG A 541 -16.99 -19.75 -19.13
N GLY A 542 -15.95 -19.06 -19.61
CA GLY A 542 -15.65 -17.67 -19.27
C GLY A 542 -14.87 -17.49 -17.97
N TYR A 543 -14.30 -18.57 -17.40
CA TYR A 543 -13.56 -18.52 -16.15
C TYR A 543 -12.12 -19.01 -16.31
N MET A 544 -11.26 -18.57 -15.40
CA MET A 544 -9.89 -19.03 -15.28
C MET A 544 -9.53 -19.19 -13.81
N LYS A 545 -8.57 -20.06 -13.51
CA LYS A 545 -7.94 -20.12 -12.20
C LYS A 545 -7.21 -18.82 -11.92
N GLY A 546 -7.03 -18.46 -10.66
CA GLY A 546 -6.14 -17.39 -10.27
C GLY A 546 -4.71 -17.60 -10.81
N PRO A 547 -3.88 -16.56 -10.83
CA PRO A 547 -2.48 -16.68 -11.27
C PRO A 547 -1.65 -17.52 -10.31
N ASN A 548 -0.46 -17.94 -10.75
CA ASN A 548 0.45 -18.74 -9.94
C ASN A 548 1.30 -17.88 -8.99
N SER A 549 0.74 -16.80 -8.48
CA SER A 549 1.35 -15.89 -7.51
C SER A 549 0.94 -16.28 -6.09
N VAL A 550 1.83 -16.07 -5.12
CA VAL A 550 1.57 -16.37 -3.71
C VAL A 550 1.36 -15.07 -2.94
N TYR A 551 0.27 -15.03 -2.17
CA TYR A 551 -0.04 -13.86 -1.33
C TYR A 551 -0.65 -14.21 0.03
N ALA A 552 -0.60 -15.43 0.46
CA ALA A 552 -1.04 -15.80 1.80
C ALA A 552 0.14 -15.96 2.75
N ILE A 553 -0.02 -15.58 4.00
CA ILE A 553 0.95 -15.72 5.07
C ILE A 553 1.58 -17.07 5.15
N ASN A 554 0.82 -18.08 5.04
CA ASN A 554 1.36 -19.44 5.16
C ASN A 554 2.31 -19.79 4.00
N GLY A 555 2.50 -18.88 3.02
CA GLY A 555 3.44 -19.04 1.92
C GLY A 555 3.21 -20.29 1.08
N GLN A 556 2.09 -20.97 1.33
CA GLN A 556 1.92 -22.36 0.92
C GLN A 556 0.95 -22.54 -0.23
N LYS A 557 0.18 -21.50 -0.58
CA LYS A 557 -0.79 -21.57 -1.67
C LYS A 557 -0.63 -20.38 -2.60
N THR A 558 -0.59 -20.68 -3.89
CA THR A 558 -0.76 -19.68 -4.94
C THR A 558 -2.24 -19.37 -5.13
N LEU A 559 -2.56 -18.23 -5.76
CA LEU A 559 -3.93 -17.94 -6.15
C LEU A 559 -4.52 -19.04 -7.03
N ARG A 560 -3.68 -19.67 -7.88
CA ARG A 560 -4.06 -20.78 -8.74
C ARG A 560 -4.53 -22.02 -7.97
N GLN A 561 -3.96 -22.26 -6.79
CA GLN A 561 -4.29 -23.39 -5.91
C GLN A 561 -5.49 -23.10 -4.99
N ASN A 562 -6.04 -21.89 -5.05
CA ASN A 562 -7.20 -21.50 -4.25
C ASN A 562 -8.46 -21.52 -5.10
N VAL A 563 -9.39 -22.42 -4.76
CA VAL A 563 -10.70 -22.55 -5.42
C VAL A 563 -11.56 -21.28 -5.35
N GLY A 564 -11.31 -20.43 -4.37
CA GLY A 564 -11.98 -19.13 -4.19
C GLY A 564 -11.38 -17.99 -4.99
N SER A 565 -10.16 -18.10 -5.52
CA SER A 565 -9.51 -17.05 -6.29
C SER A 565 -9.68 -17.34 -7.78
N LEU A 566 -10.55 -16.58 -8.43
CA LEU A 566 -10.95 -16.80 -9.82
C LEU A 566 -10.67 -15.56 -10.68
N ARG A 567 -10.50 -15.82 -11.98
CA ARG A 567 -10.58 -14.78 -13.01
C ARG A 567 -11.83 -15.01 -13.87
N PHE A 568 -12.58 -13.95 -14.11
CA PHE A 568 -13.70 -13.95 -15.07
C PHE A 568 -13.26 -13.22 -16.35
N ILE A 569 -13.47 -13.83 -17.51
CA ILE A 569 -13.16 -13.23 -18.81
C ILE A 569 -14.30 -12.27 -19.16
N VAL A 570 -14.03 -10.98 -19.03
CA VAL A 570 -15.02 -9.92 -19.29
C VAL A 570 -15.35 -9.85 -20.78
N GLY A 571 -14.33 -9.95 -21.63
CA GLY A 571 -14.46 -9.93 -23.09
C GLY A 571 -13.21 -9.44 -23.78
N THR A 572 -13.29 -9.29 -25.10
CA THR A 572 -12.22 -8.77 -25.94
C THR A 572 -12.63 -7.40 -26.48
N PHE A 573 -11.76 -6.40 -26.29
CA PHE A 573 -12.01 -5.00 -26.61
C PHE A 573 -10.87 -4.43 -27.43
N THR A 574 -11.18 -3.57 -28.39
CA THR A 574 -10.19 -2.85 -29.20
C THR A 574 -10.21 -1.38 -28.82
N PHE A 575 -9.12 -0.89 -28.27
CA PHE A 575 -8.91 0.51 -27.93
C PHE A 575 -8.11 1.18 -29.05
N GLN A 576 -8.55 2.37 -29.47
CA GLN A 576 -7.99 3.08 -30.63
C GLN A 576 -6.93 4.10 -30.24
N ASP A 577 -6.91 4.52 -28.98
CA ASP A 577 -6.05 5.58 -28.47
C ASP A 577 -5.69 5.34 -26.98
N TYR A 578 -4.78 6.14 -26.48
CA TYR A 578 -4.46 6.21 -25.05
C TYR A 578 -5.52 7.04 -24.33
N ALA A 579 -6.58 6.39 -23.92
CA ALA A 579 -7.66 7.02 -23.16
C ALA A 579 -7.96 6.19 -21.89
N PRO A 580 -8.53 6.81 -20.85
CA PRO A 580 -9.07 6.05 -19.73
C PRO A 580 -10.32 5.29 -20.19
N HIS A 581 -10.40 4.01 -19.84
CA HIS A 581 -11.56 3.16 -20.03
C HIS A 581 -12.19 2.84 -18.68
N TYR A 582 -13.48 2.51 -18.68
CA TYR A 582 -14.25 2.36 -17.45
C TYR A 582 -14.90 0.98 -17.36
N PHE A 583 -14.57 0.26 -16.31
CA PHE A 583 -15.23 -0.98 -15.95
C PHE A 583 -16.28 -0.70 -14.88
N ARG A 584 -17.53 -1.13 -15.13
CA ARG A 584 -18.63 -0.92 -14.17
C ARG A 584 -19.29 -2.24 -13.82
N VAL A 585 -19.58 -2.39 -12.53
CA VAL A 585 -20.28 -3.55 -11.95
C VAL A 585 -21.51 -3.04 -11.22
N LYS A 586 -22.68 -3.55 -11.61
CA LYS A 586 -23.96 -3.16 -11.04
C LYS A 586 -24.72 -4.37 -10.51
N ASN A 587 -25.00 -4.36 -9.21
CA ASN A 587 -25.83 -5.39 -8.58
C ASN A 587 -27.28 -5.30 -9.09
N ILE A 588 -27.84 -6.45 -9.47
CA ILE A 588 -29.21 -6.56 -9.99
C ILE A 588 -30.07 -7.58 -9.23
N GLU A 589 -29.53 -8.21 -8.19
CA GLU A 589 -30.20 -9.29 -7.49
C GLU A 589 -30.83 -8.87 -6.16
N SER A 590 -30.01 -8.41 -5.21
CA SER A 590 -30.48 -8.16 -3.84
C SER A 590 -29.56 -7.24 -3.05
N GLU A 591 -30.07 -6.64 -1.99
CA GLU A 591 -29.30 -5.84 -1.03
C GLU A 591 -28.19 -6.63 -0.32
N LEU A 592 -28.27 -7.96 -0.33
CA LEU A 592 -27.29 -8.84 0.35
C LEU A 592 -26.13 -9.23 -0.55
N GLY A 593 -26.22 -8.94 -1.87
CA GLY A 593 -25.13 -9.25 -2.80
C GLY A 593 -23.88 -8.48 -2.46
N GLU A 594 -22.73 -9.16 -2.52
CA GLU A 594 -21.42 -8.61 -2.21
C GLU A 594 -20.44 -8.95 -3.34
N PHE A 595 -19.78 -7.93 -3.87
CA PHE A 595 -18.75 -8.07 -4.91
C PHE A 595 -17.37 -7.88 -4.28
N HIS A 596 -16.51 -8.88 -4.45
CA HIS A 596 -15.14 -8.89 -3.95
C HIS A 596 -14.17 -8.62 -5.10
N PHE A 597 -13.79 -7.38 -5.25
CA PHE A 597 -12.90 -6.92 -6.31
C PHE A 597 -11.43 -7.04 -5.85
N ASP A 598 -10.64 -7.80 -6.59
CA ASP A 598 -9.23 -8.09 -6.30
C ASP A 598 -8.33 -7.32 -7.28
N TYR A 599 -8.40 -7.62 -8.58
CA TYR A 599 -7.60 -6.98 -9.62
C TYR A 599 -8.27 -7.02 -11.00
N LEU A 600 -7.70 -6.27 -11.95
CA LEU A 600 -8.01 -6.37 -13.38
C LEU A 600 -6.76 -6.73 -14.18
N GLU A 601 -6.97 -7.37 -15.32
CA GLU A 601 -5.90 -7.68 -16.29
C GLU A 601 -6.31 -7.23 -17.69
N TYR A 602 -5.32 -6.70 -18.43
CA TYR A 602 -5.34 -6.62 -19.88
C TYR A 602 -4.35 -7.61 -20.45
N VAL A 603 -4.80 -8.43 -21.40
CA VAL A 603 -3.91 -9.35 -22.12
C VAL A 603 -4.03 -9.07 -23.60
N PRO A 604 -2.96 -8.64 -24.28
CA PRO A 604 -2.95 -8.51 -25.72
C PRO A 604 -3.39 -9.83 -26.38
N THR A 605 -4.35 -9.78 -27.30
CA THR A 605 -4.90 -11.01 -27.91
C THR A 605 -3.85 -11.86 -28.63
N SER A 606 -2.78 -11.25 -29.09
CA SER A 606 -1.62 -11.93 -29.70
C SER A 606 -0.86 -12.84 -28.72
N LEU A 607 -1.03 -12.66 -27.42
CA LEU A 607 -0.29 -13.38 -26.38
C LEU A 607 -1.12 -14.48 -25.67
N ILE A 608 -2.43 -14.55 -25.91
CA ILE A 608 -3.35 -15.45 -25.19
C ILE A 608 -2.90 -16.91 -25.27
N ASP A 609 -2.47 -17.38 -26.44
CA ASP A 609 -2.08 -18.78 -26.65
C ASP A 609 -0.70 -19.13 -26.09
N SER A 610 0.14 -18.12 -25.83
CA SER A 610 1.50 -18.26 -25.30
C SER A 610 1.62 -17.88 -23.85
N GLU A 611 0.53 -17.44 -23.21
CA GLU A 611 0.52 -16.99 -21.83
C GLU A 611 0.81 -18.15 -20.87
N ASP A 612 1.68 -17.90 -19.91
CA ASP A 612 1.96 -18.83 -18.82
C ASP A 612 0.79 -18.87 -17.80
N LYS A 613 0.93 -19.74 -16.80
CA LYS A 613 -0.09 -19.92 -15.75
C LYS A 613 -0.12 -18.79 -14.72
N ASP A 614 0.77 -17.80 -14.85
CA ASP A 614 0.84 -16.67 -13.93
C ASP A 614 0.04 -15.45 -14.39
#